data_90c206dc0a8d0b9c511fc4b3f1ad16fa
#
_entry.id   90c206dc0a8d0b9c511fc4b3f1ad16fa
#
_cell.length_a   1.000
_cell.length_b   1.000
_cell.length_c   1.000
_cell.angle_alpha   90.00
_cell.angle_beta   90.00
_cell.angle_gamma   90.00
#
_symmetry.space_group_name_H-M   'P 1'
#
loop_
_entity.id
_entity.type
_entity.pdbx_description
1 polymer ?
#
loop_
_entity_poly.entity_id
_entity_poly.type
_entity_poly.pdbx_seq_one_letter_code
_entity_poly.pdbx_strand_id
1 'polypeptide(L)'
;MTLQFGRWDWHVDYFGLSPNPATVDQLTLAVTGNNATAGTTSFEDRSHAKGAFSWYKPDLFFGNHDFKAGFDYSDAHADRKLIDRGVSGNYQLIYRNGVPFQLAAWNNPAVPDDRVRYLGTYLQDSWSFARRLTVNLGVRYAHDNGFIRAQCRVAAPAPLDAVYPAQCFPFTQFKVWNAIVPRINAAYDVTGHAKTVVKGGWGRFAHMRYVDELQMTNENVPLTTTFRWHDDNNNRQYDPGEVNFALNGPDFLSTITQAGPALAHAVPNPNDKEPYTDDFMGSVERELLPNFAVRFTTLYSRTRNTYRVQNNRRPYEIYNIPIRTADPGPDGRANSGDEPGTFVTYCDYPASYAPVSFQQPMLINDPHSDQSYRSYELAASKRLSNRWQFMASYSATKSRIPYVQNTSGTGDFVAPGLAVFLTTYDPNAEIFAANNTWEWLTRASGAYTFPADILLSAHFENRSGIPFARTVSATGGAQIPSIVVRVEPIGARRTPNVNILDFRVEKAIHVGRQKLAVRLNLYNALNINTVTSLNQQSGATFLGPTAIVPPRTAELNVQFNF
;
A
#
# COMPACT_ATOMS: atom_id res chain seq x y z
N MET A 1 -5.69 -36.32 2.76
CA MET A 1 -4.44 -35.71 3.23
C MET A 1 -3.76 -35.05 2.05
N THR A 2 -3.30 -33.82 2.20
CA THR A 2 -2.55 -33.09 1.18
C THR A 2 -1.26 -32.57 1.79
N LEU A 3 -0.15 -32.67 1.04
CA LEU A 3 1.14 -32.13 1.41
C LEU A 3 1.70 -31.38 0.18
N GLN A 4 2.15 -30.17 0.38
CA GLN A 4 2.67 -29.30 -0.67
C GLN A 4 3.98 -28.67 -0.22
N PHE A 5 4.95 -28.64 -1.11
CA PHE A 5 6.21 -27.96 -0.96
C PHE A 5 6.38 -27.03 -2.15
N GLY A 6 6.94 -25.87 -1.93
CA GLY A 6 7.22 -24.93 -3.00
C GLY A 6 8.37 -24.02 -2.63
N ARG A 7 9.05 -23.53 -3.64
CA ARG A 7 10.01 -22.45 -3.56
C ARG A 7 9.68 -21.42 -4.62
N TRP A 8 9.76 -20.18 -4.26
CA TRP A 8 9.63 -19.05 -5.15
C TRP A 8 10.89 -18.20 -5.03
N ASP A 9 11.45 -17.83 -6.17
CA ASP A 9 12.62 -16.97 -6.27
C ASP A 9 12.29 -15.82 -7.23
N TRP A 10 12.69 -14.61 -6.87
CA TRP A 10 12.57 -13.43 -7.69
C TRP A 10 13.90 -12.67 -7.70
N HIS A 11 14.32 -12.21 -8.88
CA HIS A 11 15.58 -11.55 -9.07
C HIS A 11 15.47 -10.46 -10.12
N VAL A 12 15.96 -9.26 -9.80
CA VAL A 12 16.04 -8.13 -10.72
C VAL A 12 17.37 -7.42 -10.57
N ASP A 13 18.10 -7.27 -11.68
CA ASP A 13 19.33 -6.49 -11.76
C ASP A 13 19.08 -5.17 -12.48
N TYR A 14 19.57 -4.08 -11.91
CA TYR A 14 19.54 -2.76 -12.53
C TYR A 14 20.92 -2.43 -13.07
N PHE A 15 21.04 -2.44 -14.40
CA PHE A 15 22.30 -2.16 -15.08
C PHE A 15 22.48 -0.67 -15.37
N GLY A 16 23.73 -0.21 -15.29
CA GLY A 16 24.11 1.11 -15.75
C GLY A 16 24.23 1.16 -17.28
N LEU A 17 23.70 2.22 -17.88
CA LEU A 17 23.77 2.45 -19.33
C LEU A 17 24.81 3.50 -19.74
N SER A 18 25.44 4.16 -18.77
CA SER A 18 26.41 5.24 -19.01
C SER A 18 27.58 5.15 -18.03
N PRO A 19 28.80 5.47 -18.46
CA PRO A 19 29.93 5.60 -17.55
C PRO A 19 29.92 6.87 -16.71
N ASN A 20 29.08 7.86 -17.07
CA ASN A 20 29.00 9.14 -16.37
C ASN A 20 28.15 8.99 -15.09
N PRO A 21 28.43 9.77 -14.04
CA PRO A 21 27.60 9.81 -12.85
C PRO A 21 26.14 10.12 -13.18
N ALA A 22 25.22 9.59 -12.36
CA ALA A 22 23.82 9.93 -12.47
C ALA A 22 23.62 11.43 -12.15
N THR A 23 22.80 12.11 -12.92
CA THR A 23 22.43 13.49 -12.64
C THR A 23 20.93 13.67 -12.64
N VAL A 24 20.44 14.63 -11.88
CA VAL A 24 19.03 15.05 -11.91
C VAL A 24 18.91 16.55 -11.66
N ASP A 25 18.07 17.24 -12.41
CA ASP A 25 17.69 18.62 -12.11
C ASP A 25 16.33 18.67 -11.46
N GLN A 26 16.24 19.26 -10.27
CA GLN A 26 15.03 19.26 -9.46
C GLN A 26 13.90 20.12 -10.03
N LEU A 27 14.20 21.13 -10.85
CA LEU A 27 13.18 21.99 -11.43
C LEU A 27 12.75 21.53 -12.82
N THR A 28 13.69 21.15 -13.66
CA THR A 28 13.38 20.72 -15.04
C THR A 28 13.04 19.23 -15.13
N LEU A 29 13.34 18.45 -14.07
CA LEU A 29 13.22 16.98 -14.01
C LEU A 29 14.06 16.25 -15.06
N ALA A 30 15.03 16.95 -15.63
CA ALA A 30 15.98 16.34 -16.57
C ALA A 30 16.90 15.35 -15.84
N VAL A 31 17.00 14.15 -16.36
CA VAL A 31 17.88 13.09 -15.86
C VAL A 31 18.88 12.75 -16.95
N THR A 32 20.17 12.71 -16.60
CA THR A 32 21.26 12.34 -17.52
C THR A 32 22.30 11.46 -16.83
N GLY A 33 23.25 10.94 -17.61
CA GLY A 33 24.28 10.05 -17.09
C GLY A 33 23.72 8.66 -16.80
N ASN A 34 24.22 8.03 -15.74
CA ASN A 34 23.80 6.70 -15.36
C ASN A 34 22.46 6.72 -14.60
N ASN A 35 21.83 5.55 -14.48
CA ASN A 35 20.65 5.39 -13.64
C ASN A 35 21.04 5.47 -12.15
N ALA A 36 20.26 6.19 -11.33
CA ALA A 36 20.45 6.26 -9.89
C ALA A 36 20.32 4.90 -9.17
N THR A 37 19.66 3.91 -9.79
CA THR A 37 19.54 2.53 -9.28
C THR A 37 20.58 1.56 -9.89
N ALA A 38 21.46 2.00 -10.78
CA ALA A 38 22.48 1.14 -11.39
C ALA A 38 23.34 0.45 -10.33
N GLY A 39 23.66 -0.82 -10.55
CA GLY A 39 24.40 -1.66 -9.61
C GLY A 39 23.56 -2.18 -8.43
N THR A 40 22.26 -1.91 -8.40
CA THR A 40 21.34 -2.51 -7.45
C THR A 40 20.86 -3.87 -7.96
N THR A 41 20.85 -4.87 -7.08
CA THR A 41 20.22 -6.16 -7.32
C THR A 41 19.16 -6.36 -6.25
N SER A 42 17.94 -6.67 -6.64
CA SER A 42 16.90 -7.11 -5.71
C SER A 42 16.70 -8.61 -5.85
N PHE A 43 16.76 -9.30 -4.75
CA PHE A 43 16.58 -10.73 -4.67
C PHE A 43 15.61 -11.06 -3.54
N GLU A 44 14.63 -11.90 -3.82
CA GLU A 44 13.73 -12.43 -2.81
C GLU A 44 13.58 -13.94 -3.04
N ASP A 45 13.68 -14.71 -1.98
CA ASP A 45 13.33 -16.12 -2.01
C ASP A 45 12.39 -16.50 -0.87
N ARG A 46 11.52 -17.44 -1.14
CA ARG A 46 10.60 -17.99 -0.16
C ARG A 46 10.43 -19.48 -0.35
N SER A 47 10.80 -20.25 0.64
CA SER A 47 10.49 -21.67 0.72
C SER A 47 9.25 -21.86 1.59
N HIS A 48 8.34 -22.75 1.18
CA HIS A 48 7.15 -23.05 1.98
C HIS A 48 6.80 -24.53 1.97
N ALA A 49 6.19 -24.97 3.06
CA ALA A 49 5.61 -26.29 3.22
C ALA A 49 4.23 -26.17 3.84
N LYS A 50 3.24 -26.85 3.26
CA LYS A 50 1.86 -26.88 3.77
C LYS A 50 1.37 -28.32 3.87
N GLY A 51 0.67 -28.61 4.95
CA GLY A 51 0.01 -29.91 5.12
C GLY A 51 -1.42 -29.74 5.60
N ALA A 52 -2.32 -30.56 5.11
CA ALA A 52 -3.70 -30.60 5.57
C ALA A 52 -4.23 -32.02 5.63
N PHE A 53 -4.97 -32.32 6.68
CA PHE A 53 -5.73 -33.54 6.88
C PHE A 53 -7.20 -33.16 7.10
N SER A 54 -8.10 -33.83 6.37
CA SER A 54 -9.55 -33.67 6.54
C SER A 54 -10.15 -35.02 6.93
N TRP A 55 -11.09 -34.94 7.88
CA TRP A 55 -11.79 -36.12 8.39
C TRP A 55 -13.28 -35.81 8.54
N TYR A 56 -14.09 -36.45 7.71
CA TYR A 56 -15.55 -36.36 7.80
C TYR A 56 -16.08 -37.41 8.77
N LYS A 57 -16.94 -37.00 9.70
CA LYS A 57 -17.61 -37.88 10.66
C LYS A 57 -19.11 -37.61 10.65
N PRO A 58 -19.93 -38.50 10.09
CA PRO A 58 -21.38 -38.40 10.19
C PRO A 58 -21.87 -38.76 11.60
N ASP A 59 -23.04 -38.23 11.93
CA ASP A 59 -23.82 -38.55 13.12
C ASP A 59 -23.06 -38.44 14.46
N LEU A 60 -22.15 -37.47 14.55
CA LEU A 60 -21.45 -37.11 15.78
C LEU A 60 -22.12 -35.88 16.41
N PHE A 61 -22.42 -35.92 17.73
CA PHE A 61 -23.01 -34.78 18.48
C PHE A 61 -24.18 -34.11 17.73
N PHE A 62 -25.19 -34.90 17.35
CA PHE A 62 -26.40 -34.45 16.66
C PHE A 62 -26.22 -33.87 15.26
N GLY A 63 -25.10 -34.09 14.59
CA GLY A 63 -24.84 -33.58 13.25
C GLY A 63 -23.70 -34.25 12.53
N ASN A 64 -23.37 -33.71 11.36
CA ASN A 64 -22.22 -34.12 10.58
C ASN A 64 -21.07 -33.11 10.78
N HIS A 65 -19.88 -33.63 10.98
CA HIS A 65 -18.67 -32.85 11.21
C HIS A 65 -17.66 -33.08 10.08
N ASP A 66 -17.07 -32.00 9.61
CA ASP A 66 -15.92 -32.01 8.70
C ASP A 66 -14.72 -31.33 9.39
N PHE A 67 -13.93 -32.17 10.08
CA PHE A 67 -12.74 -31.72 10.78
C PHE A 67 -11.60 -31.52 9.79
N LYS A 68 -10.86 -30.43 9.97
CA LYS A 68 -9.65 -30.17 9.20
C LYS A 68 -8.55 -29.66 10.13
N ALA A 69 -7.39 -30.31 10.09
CA ALA A 69 -6.18 -29.87 10.77
C ALA A 69 -5.06 -29.66 9.76
N GLY A 70 -4.15 -28.75 10.05
CA GLY A 70 -3.03 -28.56 9.16
C GLY A 70 -1.97 -27.61 9.69
N PHE A 71 -0.94 -27.45 8.88
CA PHE A 71 0.15 -26.52 9.15
C PHE A 71 0.57 -25.77 7.87
N ASP A 72 1.23 -24.66 8.08
CA ASP A 72 1.78 -23.78 7.04
C ASP A 72 3.12 -23.23 7.57
N TYR A 73 4.22 -23.57 6.92
CA TYR A 73 5.55 -23.08 7.24
C TYR A 73 6.10 -22.30 6.08
N SER A 74 6.74 -21.17 6.36
CA SER A 74 7.52 -20.43 5.36
C SER A 74 8.80 -19.85 5.95
N ASP A 75 9.87 -19.86 5.16
CA ASP A 75 11.13 -19.18 5.40
C ASP A 75 11.30 -18.19 4.23
N ALA A 76 11.21 -16.92 4.50
CA ALA A 76 11.31 -15.84 3.53
C ALA A 76 12.59 -15.03 3.77
N HIS A 77 13.25 -14.67 2.68
CA HIS A 77 14.47 -13.92 2.66
C HIS A 77 14.38 -12.85 1.59
N ALA A 78 14.81 -11.64 1.87
CA ALA A 78 14.90 -10.58 0.87
C ALA A 78 16.19 -9.80 1.04
N ASP A 79 16.84 -9.56 -0.09
CA ASP A 79 18.05 -8.77 -0.20
C ASP A 79 17.84 -7.68 -1.23
N ARG A 80 18.06 -6.43 -0.85
CA ARG A 80 18.32 -5.37 -1.81
C ARG A 80 19.78 -4.97 -1.71
N LYS A 81 20.57 -5.48 -2.63
CA LYS A 81 22.03 -5.30 -2.66
C LYS A 81 22.36 -4.09 -3.52
N LEU A 82 23.26 -3.26 -3.04
CA LEU A 82 23.96 -2.28 -3.85
C LEU A 82 25.43 -2.69 -3.88
N ILE A 83 25.86 -3.32 -4.99
CA ILE A 83 27.16 -3.98 -5.04
C ILE A 83 28.21 -3.06 -5.62
N ASP A 84 28.07 -2.67 -6.89
CA ASP A 84 29.02 -1.84 -7.60
C ASP A 84 28.31 -0.95 -8.61
N ARG A 85 28.63 0.32 -8.60
CA ARG A 85 28.11 1.29 -9.57
C ARG A 85 29.09 1.54 -10.72
N GLY A 86 30.21 0.82 -10.72
CA GLY A 86 31.21 0.91 -11.77
C GLY A 86 31.88 2.28 -11.85
N VAL A 87 32.32 2.64 -13.05
CA VAL A 87 33.00 3.91 -13.33
C VAL A 87 32.13 5.15 -13.17
N SER A 88 30.82 4.98 -13.02
CA SER A 88 29.88 6.11 -12.83
C SER A 88 29.93 6.74 -11.44
N GLY A 89 30.78 6.23 -10.54
CA GLY A 89 30.94 6.73 -9.18
C GLY A 89 29.79 6.33 -8.23
N ASN A 90 30.02 6.53 -6.94
CA ASN A 90 29.09 6.19 -5.87
C ASN A 90 28.21 7.37 -5.45
N TYR A 91 27.90 8.27 -6.38
CA TYR A 91 27.13 9.47 -6.12
C TYR A 91 26.26 9.85 -7.31
N GLN A 92 25.28 10.72 -7.03
CA GLN A 92 24.44 11.40 -8.00
C GLN A 92 24.61 12.90 -7.82
N LEU A 93 24.74 13.63 -8.92
CA LEU A 93 24.79 15.08 -8.94
C LEU A 93 23.36 15.62 -9.08
N ILE A 94 22.97 16.50 -8.18
CA ILE A 94 21.66 17.12 -8.13
C ILE A 94 21.81 18.61 -8.46
N TYR A 95 21.17 19.03 -9.54
CA TYR A 95 21.13 20.41 -9.99
C TYR A 95 19.79 21.03 -9.65
N ARG A 96 19.74 22.36 -9.64
CA ARG A 96 18.52 23.14 -9.55
C ARG A 96 18.55 24.24 -10.62
N ASN A 97 17.74 24.06 -11.67
CA ASN A 97 17.77 24.92 -12.85
C ASN A 97 19.17 25.03 -13.50
N GLY A 98 19.82 23.88 -13.67
CA GLY A 98 21.17 23.78 -14.26
C GLY A 98 22.32 24.27 -13.36
N VAL A 99 22.05 24.67 -12.12
CA VAL A 99 23.07 25.08 -11.14
C VAL A 99 23.36 23.93 -10.19
N PRO A 100 24.61 23.59 -9.90
CA PRO A 100 25.01 22.64 -8.87
C PRO A 100 24.33 22.96 -7.54
N PHE A 101 23.77 21.94 -6.88
CA PHE A 101 22.96 22.15 -5.70
C PHE A 101 23.24 21.15 -4.57
N GLN A 102 23.21 19.85 -4.87
CA GLN A 102 23.42 18.79 -3.90
C GLN A 102 24.15 17.61 -4.54
N LEU A 103 24.78 16.78 -3.71
CA LEU A 103 25.34 15.50 -4.08
C LEU A 103 24.73 14.41 -3.19
N ALA A 104 24.17 13.38 -3.79
CA ALA A 104 23.70 12.20 -3.10
C ALA A 104 24.74 11.08 -3.23
N ALA A 105 25.21 10.57 -2.11
CA ALA A 105 26.24 9.53 -2.02
C ALA A 105 25.65 8.22 -1.49
N TRP A 106 26.24 7.09 -1.87
CA TRP A 106 25.80 5.74 -1.49
C TRP A 106 26.89 4.94 -0.78
N ASN A 107 26.46 4.06 0.12
CA ASN A 107 27.32 3.22 0.97
C ASN A 107 27.68 1.86 0.34
N ASN A 108 27.76 1.76 -1.00
CA ASN A 108 28.06 0.47 -1.63
C ASN A 108 29.52 0.00 -1.39
N PRO A 109 29.74 -1.32 -1.25
CA PRO A 109 28.72 -2.35 -1.34
C PRO A 109 27.91 -2.46 -0.05
N ALA A 110 26.59 -2.64 -0.20
CA ALA A 110 25.69 -2.96 0.89
C ALA A 110 24.90 -4.22 0.53
N VAL A 111 25.00 -5.24 1.38
CA VAL A 111 24.41 -6.57 1.16
C VAL A 111 23.67 -7.00 2.42
N PRO A 112 22.38 -6.63 2.57
CA PRO A 112 21.58 -7.04 3.74
C PRO A 112 21.28 -8.55 3.70
N ASP A 113 21.00 -9.12 4.88
CA ASP A 113 20.48 -10.51 5.03
C ASP A 113 19.36 -10.50 6.09
N ASP A 114 18.13 -10.33 5.62
CA ASP A 114 16.92 -10.22 6.43
C ASP A 114 16.06 -11.46 6.25
N ARG A 115 15.54 -12.01 7.37
CA ARG A 115 14.76 -13.24 7.32
C ARG A 115 13.52 -13.20 8.18
N VAL A 116 12.44 -13.78 7.65
CA VAL A 116 11.20 -14.04 8.39
C VAL A 116 10.83 -15.51 8.28
N ARG A 117 10.67 -16.16 9.43
CA ARG A 117 10.17 -17.54 9.54
C ARG A 117 8.79 -17.53 10.15
N TYR A 118 7.88 -18.19 9.50
CA TYR A 118 6.49 -18.30 9.93
C TYR A 118 6.08 -19.77 10.05
N LEU A 119 5.41 -20.11 11.15
CA LEU A 119 4.76 -21.38 11.35
C LEU A 119 3.32 -21.16 11.82
N GLY A 120 2.36 -21.57 11.03
CA GLY A 120 0.97 -21.59 11.40
C GLY A 120 0.46 -23.03 11.54
N THR A 121 -0.23 -23.34 12.63
CA THR A 121 -0.97 -24.60 12.78
C THR A 121 -2.44 -24.28 13.03
N TYR A 122 -3.34 -25.11 12.55
CA TYR A 122 -4.77 -24.84 12.68
C TYR A 122 -5.59 -26.11 12.86
N LEU A 123 -6.73 -25.91 13.54
CA LEU A 123 -7.81 -26.88 13.66
C LEU A 123 -9.12 -26.17 13.35
N GLN A 124 -9.96 -26.77 12.54
CA GLN A 124 -11.31 -26.30 12.24
C GLN A 124 -12.30 -27.45 12.18
N ASP A 125 -13.57 -27.12 12.44
CA ASP A 125 -14.71 -27.99 12.28
C ASP A 125 -15.82 -27.28 11.52
N SER A 126 -16.42 -27.95 10.55
CA SER A 126 -17.67 -27.52 9.91
C SER A 126 -18.77 -28.46 10.35
N TRP A 127 -19.53 -28.04 11.37
CA TRP A 127 -20.63 -28.78 11.96
C TRP A 127 -21.95 -28.43 11.29
N SER A 128 -22.58 -29.42 10.66
CA SER A 128 -23.91 -29.29 10.04
C SER A 128 -24.96 -30.00 10.88
N PHE A 129 -25.89 -29.21 11.45
CA PHE A 129 -26.96 -29.67 12.34
C PHE A 129 -28.32 -29.57 11.68
N ALA A 130 -29.11 -30.65 11.78
CA ALA A 130 -30.52 -30.73 11.36
C ALA A 130 -30.78 -30.20 9.92
N ARG A 131 -29.83 -30.26 9.03
CA ARG A 131 -29.85 -29.76 7.64
C ARG A 131 -30.17 -28.26 7.50
N ARG A 132 -30.24 -27.52 8.60
CA ARG A 132 -30.61 -26.09 8.62
C ARG A 132 -29.53 -25.17 9.18
N LEU A 133 -28.71 -25.67 10.07
CA LEU A 133 -27.67 -24.90 10.72
C LEU A 133 -26.29 -25.48 10.33
N THR A 134 -25.42 -24.62 9.83
CA THR A 134 -24.00 -24.94 9.68
C THR A 134 -23.22 -23.97 10.54
N VAL A 135 -22.35 -24.48 11.41
CA VAL A 135 -21.44 -23.70 12.24
C VAL A 135 -20.00 -24.08 11.87
N ASN A 136 -19.18 -23.09 11.53
CA ASN A 136 -17.76 -23.28 11.30
C ASN A 136 -17.00 -22.68 12.49
N LEU A 137 -16.23 -23.52 13.14
CA LEU A 137 -15.36 -23.17 14.26
C LEU A 137 -13.91 -23.41 13.83
N GLY A 138 -13.02 -22.50 14.12
CA GLY A 138 -11.63 -22.65 13.82
C GLY A 138 -10.74 -21.88 14.77
N VAL A 139 -9.55 -22.43 14.99
CA VAL A 139 -8.48 -21.75 15.72
C VAL A 139 -7.18 -21.98 14.96
N ARG A 140 -6.38 -20.95 14.86
CA ARG A 140 -5.02 -21.00 14.31
C ARG A 140 -4.05 -20.47 15.36
N TYR A 141 -2.96 -21.18 15.58
CA TYR A 141 -1.78 -20.65 16.24
C TYR A 141 -0.81 -20.20 15.16
N ALA A 142 -0.29 -18.99 15.29
CA ALA A 142 0.69 -18.41 14.41
C ALA A 142 1.95 -18.03 15.21
N HIS A 143 3.10 -18.51 14.76
CA HIS A 143 4.43 -18.19 15.29
C HIS A 143 5.21 -17.46 14.20
N ASP A 144 5.57 -16.21 14.44
CA ASP A 144 6.28 -15.34 13.52
C ASP A 144 7.61 -14.88 14.14
N ASN A 145 8.70 -15.17 13.43
CA ASN A 145 10.06 -14.90 13.90
C ASN A 145 10.85 -14.17 12.82
N GLY A 146 11.02 -12.85 13.00
CA GLY A 146 11.87 -12.00 12.18
C GLY A 146 13.23 -11.78 12.80
N PHE A 147 14.31 -11.83 12.01
CA PHE A 147 15.66 -11.56 12.45
C PHE A 147 16.56 -11.08 11.29
N ILE A 148 17.59 -10.31 11.66
CA ILE A 148 18.66 -9.90 10.77
C ILE A 148 19.89 -10.69 11.17
N ARG A 149 20.53 -11.36 10.22
CA ARG A 149 21.76 -12.12 10.50
C ARG A 149 22.93 -11.21 10.79
N ALA A 150 23.90 -11.69 11.57
CA ALA A 150 25.19 -11.04 11.70
C ALA A 150 25.84 -10.94 10.31
N GLN A 151 26.27 -9.74 9.93
CA GLN A 151 26.75 -9.43 8.58
C GLN A 151 27.82 -8.33 8.63
N CYS A 152 28.70 -8.31 7.62
CA CYS A 152 29.73 -7.29 7.52
C CYS A 152 29.71 -6.68 6.10
N ARG A 153 30.03 -5.41 6.00
CA ARG A 153 30.34 -4.73 4.75
C ARG A 153 31.82 -4.32 4.70
N VAL A 154 32.39 -4.27 3.53
CA VAL A 154 33.69 -3.63 3.28
C VAL A 154 33.52 -2.11 3.22
N ALA A 155 34.62 -1.36 3.29
CA ALA A 155 34.57 0.09 3.12
C ALA A 155 34.03 0.45 1.71
N ALA A 156 33.27 1.55 1.63
CA ALA A 156 32.89 2.12 0.34
C ALA A 156 34.16 2.57 -0.43
N PRO A 157 34.11 2.64 -1.77
CA PRO A 157 35.22 3.23 -2.55
C PRO A 157 35.43 4.71 -2.19
N ALA A 158 36.68 5.17 -2.29
CA ALA A 158 36.99 6.58 -2.14
C ALA A 158 36.16 7.47 -3.10
N PRO A 159 35.75 8.68 -2.68
CA PRO A 159 36.11 9.40 -1.44
C PRO A 159 35.18 9.09 -0.25
N LEU A 160 34.32 8.08 -0.35
CA LEU A 160 33.30 7.78 0.66
C LEU A 160 33.75 6.75 1.72
N ASP A 161 34.95 6.21 1.61
CA ASP A 161 35.53 5.22 2.54
C ASP A 161 35.62 5.73 3.99
N ALA A 162 35.90 7.01 4.18
CA ALA A 162 35.91 7.63 5.51
C ALA A 162 34.51 7.79 6.11
N VAL A 163 33.47 7.93 5.28
CA VAL A 163 32.05 8.06 5.69
C VAL A 163 31.41 6.71 5.94
N TYR A 164 31.75 5.75 5.08
CA TYR A 164 31.23 4.39 5.11
C TYR A 164 32.39 3.38 5.22
N PRO A 165 33.07 3.31 6.39
CA PRO A 165 34.16 2.36 6.60
C PRO A 165 33.65 0.92 6.63
N ALA A 166 34.58 -0.03 6.56
CA ALA A 166 34.29 -1.43 6.82
C ALA A 166 33.66 -1.58 8.21
N GLN A 167 32.55 -2.29 8.29
CA GLN A 167 31.76 -2.42 9.52
C GLN A 167 31.06 -3.77 9.58
N CYS A 168 31.03 -4.36 10.79
CA CYS A 168 30.23 -5.54 11.06
C CYS A 168 29.03 -5.17 11.94
N PHE A 169 27.89 -5.77 11.62
CA PHE A 169 26.63 -5.59 12.32
C PHE A 169 26.28 -6.89 13.02
N PRO A 170 25.90 -6.84 14.31
CA PRO A 170 25.58 -8.03 15.07
C PRO A 170 24.25 -8.64 14.61
N PHE A 171 24.01 -9.89 15.05
CA PHE A 171 22.70 -10.50 14.92
C PHE A 171 21.64 -9.68 15.66
N THR A 172 20.52 -9.39 14.99
CA THR A 172 19.42 -8.63 15.57
C THR A 172 18.14 -9.47 15.56
N GLN A 173 17.59 -9.72 16.74
CA GLN A 173 16.34 -10.43 16.94
C GLN A 173 15.19 -9.45 17.11
N PHE A 174 14.15 -9.58 16.29
CA PHE A 174 12.89 -8.87 16.51
C PHE A 174 12.02 -9.60 17.52
N LYS A 175 11.05 -8.91 18.08
CA LYS A 175 10.06 -9.55 18.95
C LYS A 175 9.38 -10.70 18.22
N VAL A 176 9.48 -11.90 18.78
CA VAL A 176 8.76 -13.06 18.27
C VAL A 176 7.28 -12.91 18.63
N TRP A 177 6.42 -13.09 17.64
CA TRP A 177 4.98 -13.05 17.83
C TRP A 177 4.40 -14.47 17.93
N ASN A 178 3.44 -14.60 18.83
CA ASN A 178 2.71 -15.84 19.04
C ASN A 178 1.23 -15.50 19.16
N ALA A 179 0.46 -15.69 18.10
CA ALA A 179 -0.94 -15.32 18.04
C ALA A 179 -1.86 -16.53 18.06
N ILE A 180 -2.95 -16.41 18.80
CA ILE A 180 -4.11 -17.31 18.71
C ILE A 180 -5.20 -16.56 17.96
N VAL A 181 -5.60 -17.06 16.78
CA VAL A 181 -6.54 -16.44 15.87
C VAL A 181 -7.80 -17.30 15.70
N PRO A 182 -8.83 -17.09 16.55
CA PRO A 182 -10.09 -17.80 16.48
C PRO A 182 -10.97 -17.26 15.35
N ARG A 183 -11.84 -18.13 14.83
CA ARG A 183 -12.87 -17.81 13.84
C ARG A 183 -14.13 -18.61 14.14
N ILE A 184 -15.26 -17.93 14.11
CA ILE A 184 -16.58 -18.55 14.25
C ILE A 184 -17.52 -17.92 13.24
N ASN A 185 -18.21 -18.75 12.48
CA ASN A 185 -19.31 -18.28 11.65
C ASN A 185 -20.41 -19.34 11.58
N ALA A 186 -21.64 -18.87 11.37
CA ALA A 186 -22.81 -19.72 11.28
C ALA A 186 -23.69 -19.30 10.10
N ALA A 187 -24.35 -20.27 9.50
CA ALA A 187 -25.37 -20.07 8.47
C ALA A 187 -26.62 -20.86 8.88
N TYR A 188 -27.79 -20.15 8.92
CA TYR A 188 -29.06 -20.75 9.31
C TYR A 188 -30.09 -20.58 8.20
N ASP A 189 -30.64 -21.70 7.73
CA ASP A 189 -31.80 -21.73 6.84
C ASP A 189 -33.08 -21.55 7.61
N VAL A 190 -33.61 -20.33 7.60
CA VAL A 190 -34.84 -19.96 8.34
C VAL A 190 -36.06 -20.71 7.80
N THR A 191 -36.12 -20.92 6.50
CA THR A 191 -37.30 -21.50 5.82
C THR A 191 -37.25 -23.03 5.73
N GLY A 192 -36.07 -23.63 5.90
CA GLY A 192 -35.87 -25.07 5.72
C GLY A 192 -35.81 -25.54 4.27
N HIS A 193 -35.92 -24.62 3.33
CA HIS A 193 -35.87 -24.85 1.88
C HIS A 193 -34.84 -23.96 1.18
N ALA A 194 -33.88 -23.44 1.93
CA ALA A 194 -32.83 -22.53 1.50
C ALA A 194 -33.32 -21.21 0.84
N LYS A 195 -34.62 -20.87 1.02
CA LYS A 195 -35.18 -19.61 0.47
C LYS A 195 -34.81 -18.39 1.28
N THR A 196 -34.59 -18.55 2.58
CA THR A 196 -34.12 -17.46 3.44
C THR A 196 -32.99 -17.99 4.30
N VAL A 197 -31.79 -17.45 4.12
CA VAL A 197 -30.59 -17.83 4.86
C VAL A 197 -30.03 -16.62 5.56
N VAL A 198 -29.79 -16.76 6.87
CA VAL A 198 -29.10 -15.75 7.69
C VAL A 198 -27.71 -16.30 7.98
N LYS A 199 -26.69 -15.45 7.79
CA LYS A 199 -25.29 -15.79 8.06
C LYS A 199 -24.70 -14.73 8.99
N GLY A 200 -23.81 -15.16 9.88
CA GLY A 200 -23.08 -14.24 10.74
C GLY A 200 -21.79 -14.86 11.23
N GLY A 201 -20.83 -14.05 11.55
CA GLY A 201 -19.57 -14.55 12.04
C GLY A 201 -18.62 -13.46 12.51
N TRP A 202 -17.63 -13.92 13.23
CA TRP A 202 -16.48 -13.15 13.67
C TRP A 202 -15.20 -13.95 13.41
N GLY A 203 -14.16 -13.25 13.01
CA GLY A 203 -12.84 -13.83 12.85
C GLY A 203 -11.76 -12.83 13.19
N ARG A 204 -10.70 -13.33 13.84
CA ARG A 204 -9.46 -12.58 14.02
C ARG A 204 -8.47 -12.93 12.93
N PHE A 205 -7.72 -11.95 12.47
CA PHE A 205 -6.64 -12.08 11.49
C PHE A 205 -5.40 -11.40 12.07
N ALA A 206 -4.37 -12.16 12.32
CA ALA A 206 -3.08 -11.63 12.76
C ALA A 206 -2.27 -11.18 11.55
N HIS A 207 -1.50 -10.13 11.73
CA HIS A 207 -0.53 -9.67 10.74
C HIS A 207 0.64 -10.66 10.68
N MET A 208 1.06 -10.99 9.47
CA MET A 208 2.29 -11.73 9.25
C MET A 208 3.40 -10.71 8.92
N ARG A 209 4.52 -10.81 9.60
CA ARG A 209 5.66 -9.91 9.37
C ARG A 209 6.18 -10.06 7.94
N TYR A 210 6.47 -8.94 7.30
CA TYR A 210 7.15 -8.90 6.01
C TYR A 210 8.65 -8.70 6.20
N VAL A 211 9.45 -9.21 5.28
CA VAL A 211 10.89 -9.00 5.30
C VAL A 211 11.24 -7.50 5.20
N ASP A 212 10.47 -6.72 4.43
CA ASP A 212 10.65 -5.27 4.30
C ASP A 212 10.56 -4.51 5.65
N GLU A 213 9.78 -5.03 6.62
CA GLU A 213 9.72 -4.44 7.97
C GLU A 213 11.06 -4.56 8.70
N LEU A 214 11.80 -5.63 8.45
CA LEU A 214 13.13 -5.83 9.02
C LEU A 214 14.15 -4.93 8.34
N GLN A 215 14.08 -4.81 7.01
CA GLN A 215 14.98 -3.95 6.23
C GLN A 215 14.96 -2.51 6.72
N MET A 216 13.82 -2.02 7.22
CA MET A 216 13.72 -0.68 7.81
C MET A 216 14.69 -0.45 8.98
N THR A 217 15.13 -1.50 9.65
CA THR A 217 16.05 -1.43 10.80
C THR A 217 17.42 -2.04 10.53
N ASN A 218 17.66 -2.57 9.33
CA ASN A 218 18.94 -3.13 8.96
C ASN A 218 19.92 -2.01 8.59
N GLU A 219 20.99 -1.84 9.34
CA GLU A 219 22.02 -0.83 9.07
C GLU A 219 22.90 -1.17 7.86
N ASN A 220 22.87 -2.42 7.37
CA ASN A 220 23.62 -2.85 6.18
C ASN A 220 22.82 -2.73 4.87
N VAL A 221 21.74 -1.99 4.87
CA VAL A 221 20.97 -1.71 3.64
C VAL A 221 21.63 -0.60 2.82
N PRO A 222 21.31 -0.49 1.51
CA PRO A 222 21.71 0.64 0.70
C PRO A 222 21.20 1.96 1.29
N LEU A 223 22.11 2.86 1.60
CA LEU A 223 21.85 4.18 2.13
C LEU A 223 22.11 5.24 1.04
N THR A 224 21.32 6.30 1.06
CA THR A 224 21.55 7.53 0.31
C THR A 224 21.77 8.65 1.31
N THR A 225 22.94 9.25 1.31
CA THR A 225 23.23 10.46 2.09
C THR A 225 23.39 11.64 1.17
N THR A 226 22.63 12.70 1.45
CA THR A 226 22.63 13.92 0.66
C THR A 226 23.42 14.99 1.36
N PHE A 227 24.27 15.66 0.59
CA PHE A 227 25.14 16.74 1.01
C PHE A 227 24.91 17.99 0.16
N ARG A 228 25.23 19.17 0.70
CA ARG A 228 25.39 20.39 -0.10
C ARG A 228 26.62 20.24 -0.97
N TRP A 229 26.55 20.74 -2.19
CA TRP A 229 27.65 20.71 -3.15
C TRP A 229 28.03 22.15 -3.53
N HIS A 230 29.30 22.46 -3.33
CA HIS A 230 29.92 23.74 -3.64
C HIS A 230 30.77 23.57 -4.90
N ASP A 231 30.31 24.09 -6.04
CA ASP A 231 31.05 24.05 -7.30
C ASP A 231 32.01 25.26 -7.33
N ASP A 232 33.16 25.11 -6.66
CA ASP A 232 34.08 26.23 -6.40
C ASP A 232 34.79 26.71 -7.67
N ASN A 233 34.95 25.84 -8.66
CA ASN A 233 35.61 26.15 -9.94
C ASN A 233 34.62 26.43 -11.09
N ASN A 234 33.31 26.33 -10.84
CA ASN A 234 32.22 26.56 -11.78
C ASN A 234 32.24 25.66 -13.03
N ASN A 235 32.77 24.43 -12.90
CA ASN A 235 32.81 23.47 -14.00
C ASN A 235 31.55 22.59 -14.10
N ARG A 236 30.66 22.67 -13.10
CA ARG A 236 29.42 21.87 -12.98
C ARG A 236 29.68 20.37 -12.91
N GLN A 237 30.83 19.96 -12.44
CA GLN A 237 31.20 18.58 -12.15
C GLN A 237 31.68 18.52 -10.71
N TYR A 238 31.56 17.37 -10.09
CA TYR A 238 32.07 17.19 -8.74
C TYR A 238 33.58 16.96 -8.77
N ASP A 239 34.32 17.78 -8.06
CA ASP A 239 35.73 17.65 -7.79
C ASP A 239 36.02 17.37 -6.30
N PRO A 240 37.10 16.60 -5.99
CA PRO A 240 37.47 16.37 -4.59
C PRO A 240 37.73 17.69 -3.83
N GLY A 241 37.03 17.84 -2.70
CA GLY A 241 37.09 19.02 -1.85
C GLY A 241 35.85 19.91 -1.88
N GLU A 242 35.00 19.78 -2.88
CA GLU A 242 33.77 20.56 -3.05
C GLU A 242 32.62 20.10 -2.15
N VAL A 243 32.75 18.99 -1.45
CA VAL A 243 31.78 18.45 -0.48
C VAL A 243 32.49 17.97 0.76
N ASN A 244 32.04 18.44 1.90
CA ASN A 244 32.44 17.89 3.19
C ASN A 244 31.54 16.70 3.52
N PHE A 245 32.06 15.47 3.35
CA PHE A 245 31.31 14.24 3.57
C PHE A 245 31.09 13.85 5.04
N ALA A 246 31.56 14.62 6.01
CA ALA A 246 31.33 14.30 7.41
C ALA A 246 29.83 14.28 7.73
N LEU A 247 29.33 13.21 8.38
CA LEU A 247 27.91 13.03 8.68
C LEU A 247 27.35 14.06 9.69
N ASN A 248 28.21 14.80 10.37
CA ASN A 248 27.82 15.96 11.20
C ASN A 248 28.49 17.24 10.72
N GLY A 249 28.99 17.23 9.48
CA GLY A 249 29.67 18.37 8.86
C GLY A 249 28.71 19.42 8.32
N PRO A 250 29.25 20.56 7.83
CA PRO A 250 28.45 21.69 7.36
C PRO A 250 27.60 21.35 6.13
N ASP A 251 28.02 20.36 5.33
CA ASP A 251 27.34 20.01 4.09
C ASP A 251 26.32 18.89 4.25
N PHE A 252 26.31 18.19 5.39
CA PHE A 252 25.34 17.11 5.64
C PHE A 252 23.90 17.65 5.64
N LEU A 253 23.01 16.96 4.92
CA LEU A 253 21.59 17.29 4.86
C LEU A 253 20.71 16.17 5.43
N SER A 254 20.86 14.94 4.92
CA SER A 254 20.03 13.82 5.34
C SER A 254 20.63 12.47 4.95
N THR A 255 20.21 11.42 5.63
CA THR A 255 20.47 10.03 5.24
C THR A 255 19.16 9.25 5.25
N ILE A 256 18.86 8.57 4.15
CA ILE A 256 17.69 7.70 4.00
C ILE A 256 18.12 6.35 3.43
N THR A 257 17.30 5.31 3.55
CA THR A 257 17.55 4.05 2.85
C THR A 257 17.05 4.10 1.41
N GLN A 258 17.66 3.36 0.50
CA GLN A 258 17.18 3.22 -0.88
C GLN A 258 15.97 2.28 -1.00
N ALA A 259 15.72 1.45 0.00
CA ALA A 259 14.67 0.43 -0.02
C ALA A 259 13.24 0.98 0.19
N GLY A 260 13.05 2.29 0.16
CA GLY A 260 11.73 2.91 0.37
C GLY A 260 11.66 3.64 1.72
N PRO A 261 10.55 3.61 2.44
CA PRO A 261 10.32 4.46 3.63
C PRO A 261 11.19 4.11 4.84
N ALA A 262 12.07 3.14 4.71
CA ALA A 262 13.01 2.77 5.75
C ALA A 262 13.93 3.94 6.07
N LEU A 263 14.09 4.22 7.36
CA LEU A 263 14.87 5.34 7.86
C LEU A 263 16.21 4.81 8.36
N ALA A 264 17.31 5.46 7.94
CA ALA A 264 18.64 5.13 8.45
C ALA A 264 18.68 5.18 9.99
N HIS A 265 19.46 4.32 10.60
CA HIS A 265 19.62 4.21 12.06
C HIS A 265 18.36 3.77 12.84
N ALA A 266 17.37 3.20 12.17
CA ALA A 266 16.21 2.64 12.83
C ALA A 266 16.60 1.46 13.74
N VAL A 267 15.85 1.29 14.82
CA VAL A 267 16.07 0.20 15.79
C VAL A 267 14.81 -0.62 15.97
N PRO A 268 14.93 -1.94 16.21
CA PRO A 268 13.76 -2.76 16.49
C PRO A 268 13.14 -2.39 17.83
N ASN A 269 11.81 -2.46 17.89
CA ASN A 269 11.05 -2.24 19.12
C ASN A 269 11.00 -3.55 19.95
N PRO A 270 11.59 -3.61 21.15
CA PRO A 270 11.53 -4.81 21.98
C PRO A 270 10.14 -5.09 22.56
N ASN A 271 9.26 -4.08 22.60
CA ASN A 271 7.89 -4.17 23.11
C ASN A 271 6.84 -4.24 22.00
N ASP A 272 7.28 -4.55 20.79
CA ASP A 272 6.45 -4.65 19.62
C ASP A 272 5.28 -5.64 19.81
N LYS A 273 4.08 -5.22 19.45
CA LYS A 273 2.85 -6.03 19.50
C LYS A 273 2.39 -6.31 18.09
N GLU A 274 2.06 -7.56 17.84
CA GLU A 274 1.51 -7.98 16.57
C GLU A 274 0.21 -7.21 16.23
N PRO A 275 0.12 -6.56 15.07
CA PRO A 275 -1.12 -5.99 14.60
C PRO A 275 -2.14 -7.10 14.28
N TYR A 276 -3.41 -6.84 14.53
CA TYR A 276 -4.47 -7.77 14.18
C TYR A 276 -5.75 -7.05 13.78
N THR A 277 -6.58 -7.76 13.02
CA THR A 277 -7.89 -7.29 12.58
C THR A 277 -8.98 -8.22 13.10
N ASP A 278 -9.98 -7.67 13.75
CA ASP A 278 -11.23 -8.36 14.09
C ASP A 278 -12.31 -7.97 13.08
N ASP A 279 -12.82 -8.96 12.35
CA ASP A 279 -13.90 -8.82 11.37
C ASP A 279 -15.21 -9.40 11.90
N PHE A 280 -16.27 -8.62 11.85
CA PHE A 280 -17.64 -9.02 12.18
C PHE A 280 -18.50 -8.91 10.93
N MET A 281 -19.09 -10.00 10.50
CA MET A 281 -19.91 -10.07 9.30
C MET A 281 -21.32 -10.56 9.64
N GLY A 282 -22.34 -9.94 9.02
CA GLY A 282 -23.71 -10.41 9.01
C GLY A 282 -24.31 -10.33 7.61
N SER A 283 -25.12 -11.31 7.22
CA SER A 283 -25.88 -11.24 5.98
C SER A 283 -27.22 -11.96 6.05
N VAL A 284 -28.16 -11.45 5.29
CA VAL A 284 -29.46 -12.10 5.04
C VAL A 284 -29.63 -12.21 3.54
N GLU A 285 -29.91 -13.42 3.07
CA GLU A 285 -30.16 -13.72 1.66
C GLU A 285 -31.55 -14.34 1.54
N ARG A 286 -32.36 -13.85 0.58
CA ARG A 286 -33.70 -14.37 0.34
C ARG A 286 -34.00 -14.50 -1.14
N GLU A 287 -34.46 -15.68 -1.54
CA GLU A 287 -35.11 -15.90 -2.82
C GLU A 287 -36.53 -15.33 -2.78
N LEU A 288 -36.75 -14.22 -3.50
CA LEU A 288 -38.05 -13.54 -3.56
C LEU A 288 -38.97 -14.16 -4.60
N LEU A 289 -38.40 -14.57 -5.73
CA LEU A 289 -39.08 -15.24 -6.84
C LEU A 289 -38.17 -16.38 -7.34
N PRO A 290 -38.69 -17.40 -8.05
CA PRO A 290 -37.86 -18.41 -8.65
C PRO A 290 -36.71 -17.81 -9.48
N ASN A 291 -35.48 -18.19 -9.15
CA ASN A 291 -34.24 -17.69 -9.75
C ASN A 291 -33.91 -16.21 -9.47
N PHE A 292 -34.63 -15.53 -8.56
CA PHE A 292 -34.35 -14.16 -8.17
C PHE A 292 -34.15 -14.06 -6.64
N ALA A 293 -32.94 -13.66 -6.25
CA ALA A 293 -32.55 -13.50 -4.85
C ALA A 293 -32.04 -12.08 -4.57
N VAL A 294 -32.28 -11.64 -3.32
CA VAL A 294 -31.74 -10.40 -2.75
C VAL A 294 -30.92 -10.74 -1.53
N ARG A 295 -29.77 -10.07 -1.38
CA ARG A 295 -28.87 -10.22 -0.23
C ARG A 295 -28.53 -8.86 0.34
N PHE A 296 -28.61 -8.75 1.65
CA PHE A 296 -28.03 -7.67 2.43
C PHE A 296 -26.84 -8.20 3.22
N THR A 297 -25.71 -7.49 3.19
CA THR A 297 -24.50 -7.85 3.93
C THR A 297 -24.01 -6.63 4.68
N THR A 298 -23.57 -6.83 5.91
CA THR A 298 -22.82 -5.82 6.69
C THR A 298 -21.51 -6.39 7.16
N LEU A 299 -20.47 -5.56 7.10
CA LEU A 299 -19.13 -5.88 7.61
C LEU A 299 -18.66 -4.73 8.51
N TYR A 300 -18.15 -5.10 9.67
CA TYR A 300 -17.39 -4.21 10.53
C TYR A 300 -16.03 -4.82 10.80
N SER A 301 -14.98 -4.10 10.45
CA SER A 301 -13.59 -4.49 10.62
C SER A 301 -12.89 -3.48 11.53
N ARG A 302 -12.07 -3.99 12.46
CA ARG A 302 -11.27 -3.16 13.35
C ARG A 302 -9.84 -3.69 13.41
N THR A 303 -8.88 -2.88 12.95
CA THR A 303 -7.45 -3.18 13.03
C THR A 303 -6.84 -2.48 14.25
N ARG A 304 -6.10 -3.22 15.04
CA ARG A 304 -5.45 -2.76 16.28
C ARG A 304 -3.95 -3.01 16.26
N ASN A 305 -3.25 -2.35 17.18
CA ASN A 305 -1.79 -2.36 17.30
C ASN A 305 -1.09 -1.89 16.02
N THR A 306 -1.72 -1.01 15.26
CA THR A 306 -1.12 -0.46 14.04
C THR A 306 0.11 0.37 14.37
N TYR A 307 1.01 0.49 13.40
CA TYR A 307 2.30 1.10 13.60
C TYR A 307 2.34 2.58 13.21
N ARG A 308 3.24 3.30 13.87
CA ARG A 308 3.77 4.60 13.43
C ARG A 308 5.28 4.62 13.65
N VAL A 309 5.97 5.52 12.96
CA VAL A 309 7.42 5.69 13.09
C VAL A 309 7.69 6.79 14.11
N GLN A 310 8.22 6.43 15.27
CA GLN A 310 8.71 7.36 16.29
C GLN A 310 10.22 7.54 16.12
N ASN A 311 10.70 8.77 16.27
CA ASN A 311 12.12 8.99 16.46
C ASN A 311 12.44 9.05 17.97
N ASN A 312 13.10 8.01 18.50
CA ASN A 312 13.39 7.89 19.93
C ASN A 312 14.28 9.02 20.50
N ARG A 313 15.14 9.60 19.66
CA ARG A 313 16.08 10.66 20.05
C ARG A 313 15.58 12.05 19.72
N ARG A 314 14.44 12.15 19.03
CA ARG A 314 13.71 13.37 18.74
C ARG A 314 12.24 13.12 19.05
N PRO A 315 11.85 13.09 20.34
CA PRO A 315 10.49 12.74 20.74
C PRO A 315 9.48 13.82 20.32
N TYR A 316 8.21 13.47 20.38
CA TYR A 316 7.08 14.28 19.93
C TYR A 316 7.10 15.71 20.50
N GLU A 317 7.42 15.85 21.78
CA GLU A 317 7.38 17.11 22.53
C GLU A 317 8.45 18.11 22.11
N ILE A 318 9.49 17.64 21.39
CA ILE A 318 10.57 18.50 20.89
C ILE A 318 10.11 19.36 19.69
N TYR A 319 9.08 18.93 18.99
CA TYR A 319 8.48 19.70 17.90
C TYR A 319 7.59 20.83 18.47
N ASN A 320 8.20 21.80 19.15
CA ASN A 320 7.52 22.84 19.93
C ASN A 320 7.75 24.27 19.45
N ILE A 321 8.40 24.44 18.31
CA ILE A 321 8.62 25.77 17.70
C ILE A 321 7.57 25.96 16.60
N PRO A 322 6.48 26.73 16.84
CA PRO A 322 5.43 26.91 15.86
C PRO A 322 5.90 27.85 14.74
N ILE A 323 5.83 27.38 13.52
CA ILE A 323 6.05 28.16 12.30
C ILE A 323 4.69 28.46 11.69
N ARG A 324 4.38 29.73 11.59
CA ARG A 324 3.08 30.21 11.09
C ARG A 324 3.26 30.94 9.78
N THR A 325 2.62 30.44 8.72
CA THR A 325 2.64 31.00 7.37
C THR A 325 1.21 31.35 6.94
N ALA A 326 1.01 32.42 6.21
CA ALA A 326 -0.28 32.68 5.58
C ALA A 326 -0.60 31.58 4.57
N ASP A 327 -1.86 31.14 4.51
CA ASP A 327 -2.31 30.23 3.48
C ASP A 327 -2.30 30.96 2.12
N PRO A 328 -1.49 30.52 1.15
CA PRO A 328 -1.34 31.21 -0.13
C PRO A 328 -2.53 31.03 -1.08
N GLY A 329 -3.60 30.36 -0.64
CA GLY A 329 -4.75 30.08 -1.50
C GLY A 329 -4.53 28.93 -2.47
N PRO A 330 -5.52 28.65 -3.32
CA PRO A 330 -5.48 27.61 -4.34
C PRO A 330 -4.36 27.78 -5.37
N ASP A 331 -4.06 28.97 -5.84
CA ASP A 331 -3.03 29.22 -6.84
C ASP A 331 -1.59 29.17 -6.28
N GLY A 332 -1.46 29.10 -4.95
CA GLY A 332 -0.19 29.01 -4.23
C GLY A 332 0.64 30.29 -4.23
N ARG A 333 0.03 31.44 -4.56
CA ARG A 333 0.69 32.75 -4.61
C ARG A 333 0.11 33.67 -3.54
N ALA A 334 0.97 34.31 -2.79
CA ALA A 334 0.55 35.32 -1.83
C ALA A 334 0.07 36.59 -2.54
N ASN A 335 -0.98 37.23 -2.03
CA ASN A 335 -1.59 38.47 -2.53
C ASN A 335 -2.15 38.35 -3.96
N SER A 336 -2.66 37.19 -4.33
CA SER A 336 -3.33 36.95 -5.61
C SER A 336 -4.85 37.22 -5.57
N GLY A 337 -5.42 37.27 -4.36
CA GLY A 337 -6.85 37.55 -4.12
C GLY A 337 -7.71 36.30 -3.94
N ASP A 338 -7.12 35.11 -3.96
CA ASP A 338 -7.81 33.83 -3.70
C ASP A 338 -7.46 33.24 -2.32
N GLU A 339 -6.69 33.97 -1.51
CA GLU A 339 -6.30 33.55 -0.18
C GLU A 339 -7.51 33.50 0.76
N PRO A 340 -7.63 32.38 1.54
CA PRO A 340 -8.76 32.23 2.48
C PRO A 340 -8.61 33.10 3.75
N GLY A 341 -7.52 33.86 3.90
CA GLY A 341 -7.23 34.66 5.09
C GLY A 341 -6.86 33.84 6.33
N THR A 342 -6.63 32.56 6.17
CA THR A 342 -6.23 31.63 7.23
C THR A 342 -4.72 31.48 7.30
N PHE A 343 -4.25 30.83 8.37
CA PHE A 343 -2.84 30.53 8.57
C PHE A 343 -2.63 29.03 8.66
N VAL A 344 -1.52 28.61 8.09
CA VAL A 344 -0.98 27.27 8.23
C VAL A 344 0.05 27.29 9.34
N THR A 345 -0.05 26.37 10.29
CA THR A 345 0.93 26.24 11.37
C THR A 345 1.48 24.83 11.37
N TYR A 346 2.79 24.72 11.34
CA TYR A 346 3.50 23.47 11.59
C TYR A 346 4.56 23.68 12.68
N CYS A 347 5.09 22.61 13.21
CA CYS A 347 6.05 22.64 14.33
C CYS A 347 7.45 22.29 13.84
N ASP A 348 8.40 23.16 14.12
CA ASP A 348 9.83 22.89 13.97
C ASP A 348 10.44 22.46 15.33
N TYR A 349 11.70 22.06 15.33
CA TYR A 349 12.42 21.63 16.54
C TYR A 349 13.74 22.40 16.71
N PRO A 350 14.31 22.43 17.94
CA PRO A 350 15.56 23.16 18.21
C PRO A 350 16.75 22.59 17.42
N ALA A 351 17.66 23.46 16.97
CA ALA A 351 18.86 23.09 16.21
C ALA A 351 19.76 22.07 16.93
N SER A 352 19.73 22.01 18.26
CA SER A 352 20.46 21.02 19.06
C SER A 352 20.03 19.57 18.74
N TYR A 353 18.84 19.36 18.16
CA TYR A 353 18.34 18.05 17.74
C TYR A 353 18.52 17.77 16.24
N ALA A 354 19.17 18.68 15.50
CA ALA A 354 19.41 18.53 14.05
C ALA A 354 20.41 17.41 13.70
N PRO A 355 21.52 17.20 14.47
CA PRO A 355 22.54 16.22 14.11
C PRO A 355 21.98 14.81 13.84
N VAL A 356 22.65 14.07 12.96
CA VAL A 356 22.26 12.69 12.58
C VAL A 356 22.19 11.75 13.80
N SER A 357 22.97 12.02 14.86
CA SER A 357 22.92 11.29 16.12
C SER A 357 21.54 11.31 16.81
N PHE A 358 20.68 12.28 16.45
CA PHE A 358 19.30 12.35 16.91
C PHE A 358 18.30 11.66 15.96
N GLN A 359 18.76 10.99 14.92
CA GLN A 359 17.94 10.15 14.06
C GLN A 359 18.00 8.70 14.55
N GLN A 360 16.97 8.26 15.27
CA GLN A 360 16.82 6.86 15.71
C GLN A 360 15.34 6.46 15.60
N PRO A 361 14.87 6.21 14.39
CA PRO A 361 13.50 5.78 14.17
C PRO A 361 13.22 4.39 14.74
N MET A 362 12.01 4.16 15.20
CA MET A 362 11.51 2.89 15.70
C MET A 362 10.02 2.76 15.35
N LEU A 363 9.60 1.58 14.93
CA LEU A 363 8.18 1.28 14.80
C LEU A 363 7.56 1.13 16.18
N ILE A 364 6.51 1.88 16.46
CA ILE A 364 5.74 1.79 17.70
C ILE A 364 4.28 1.43 17.40
N ASN A 365 3.66 0.66 18.29
CA ASN A 365 2.21 0.47 18.27
C ASN A 365 1.55 1.67 18.92
N ASP A 366 0.95 2.55 18.12
CA ASP A 366 0.22 3.71 18.63
C ASP A 366 -1.28 3.37 18.79
N PRO A 367 -1.84 3.38 20.00
CA PRO A 367 -3.26 3.09 20.21
C PRO A 367 -4.20 4.06 19.50
N HIS A 368 -3.74 5.28 19.19
CA HIS A 368 -4.52 6.28 18.48
C HIS A 368 -4.55 6.03 16.97
N SER A 369 -3.69 5.16 16.44
CA SER A 369 -3.66 4.77 15.03
C SER A 369 -4.56 3.59 14.67
N ASP A 370 -5.32 3.04 15.63
CA ASP A 370 -6.30 1.98 15.38
C ASP A 370 -7.30 2.39 14.29
N GLN A 371 -7.49 1.52 13.32
CA GLN A 371 -8.33 1.75 12.15
C GLN A 371 -9.65 1.00 12.28
N SER A 372 -10.70 1.48 11.62
CA SER A 372 -11.93 0.74 11.47
C SER A 372 -12.56 0.96 10.09
N TYR A 373 -13.33 -0.05 9.68
CA TYR A 373 -14.00 -0.10 8.39
C TYR A 373 -15.43 -0.60 8.60
N ARG A 374 -16.41 0.04 7.96
CA ARG A 374 -17.80 -0.38 7.96
C ARG A 374 -18.29 -0.42 6.53
N SER A 375 -18.92 -1.52 6.16
CA SER A 375 -19.53 -1.67 4.84
C SER A 375 -20.93 -2.22 4.93
N TYR A 376 -21.81 -1.70 4.10
CA TYR A 376 -23.17 -2.19 3.89
C TYR A 376 -23.34 -2.46 2.41
N GLU A 377 -23.78 -3.64 2.05
CA GLU A 377 -24.04 -4.04 0.67
C GLU A 377 -25.46 -4.55 0.52
N LEU A 378 -26.18 -4.05 -0.48
CA LEU A 378 -27.41 -4.63 -0.99
C LEU A 378 -27.14 -5.18 -2.38
N ALA A 379 -27.41 -6.46 -2.60
CA ALA A 379 -27.22 -7.13 -3.88
C ALA A 379 -28.50 -7.85 -4.30
N ALA A 380 -28.74 -7.86 -5.61
CA ALA A 380 -29.82 -8.61 -6.24
C ALA A 380 -29.25 -9.43 -7.40
N SER A 381 -29.69 -10.67 -7.52
CA SER A 381 -29.27 -11.56 -8.60
C SER A 381 -30.42 -12.35 -9.18
N LYS A 382 -30.46 -12.45 -10.50
CA LYS A 382 -31.37 -13.32 -11.23
C LYS A 382 -30.57 -14.28 -12.09
N ARG A 383 -30.73 -15.57 -11.85
CA ARG A 383 -30.14 -16.62 -12.67
C ARG A 383 -30.77 -16.65 -14.06
N LEU A 384 -30.01 -17.13 -15.03
CA LEU A 384 -30.51 -17.23 -16.40
C LEU A 384 -31.78 -18.07 -16.46
N SER A 385 -32.88 -17.41 -16.76
CA SER A 385 -34.17 -18.03 -17.07
C SER A 385 -34.96 -17.07 -17.99
N ASN A 386 -35.84 -17.59 -18.82
CA ASN A 386 -36.60 -16.78 -19.79
C ASN A 386 -35.70 -15.88 -20.64
N ARG A 387 -34.51 -16.39 -21.05
CA ARG A 387 -33.53 -15.72 -21.94
C ARG A 387 -32.81 -14.52 -21.31
N TRP A 388 -32.91 -14.25 -19.99
CA TRP A 388 -32.20 -13.16 -19.36
C TRP A 388 -31.66 -13.50 -17.97
N GLN A 389 -30.57 -12.84 -17.65
CA GLN A 389 -29.92 -12.85 -16.32
C GLN A 389 -29.55 -11.44 -15.91
N PHE A 390 -29.41 -11.25 -14.60
CA PHE A 390 -29.12 -9.95 -14.04
C PHE A 390 -28.40 -10.08 -12.69
N MET A 391 -27.47 -9.18 -12.42
CA MET A 391 -26.84 -9.00 -11.11
C MET A 391 -26.63 -7.51 -10.88
N ALA A 392 -27.00 -7.03 -9.70
CA ALA A 392 -26.71 -5.67 -9.26
C ALA A 392 -26.31 -5.66 -7.81
N SER A 393 -25.45 -4.71 -7.45
CA SER A 393 -25.10 -4.42 -6.06
C SER A 393 -24.89 -2.93 -5.84
N TYR A 394 -25.19 -2.50 -4.66
CA TYR A 394 -24.86 -1.19 -4.12
C TYR A 394 -24.14 -1.40 -2.79
N SER A 395 -22.95 -0.84 -2.63
CA SER A 395 -22.21 -0.84 -1.37
C SER A 395 -21.90 0.59 -0.93
N ALA A 396 -22.03 0.82 0.37
CA ALA A 396 -21.60 2.04 1.04
C ALA A 396 -20.59 1.68 2.12
N THR A 397 -19.44 2.31 2.08
CA THR A 397 -18.30 2.00 2.94
C THR A 397 -17.84 3.25 3.67
N LYS A 398 -17.61 3.13 4.97
CA LYS A 398 -16.97 4.16 5.78
C LYS A 398 -15.67 3.64 6.35
N SER A 399 -14.56 4.27 5.94
CA SER A 399 -13.25 4.06 6.54
C SER A 399 -13.01 5.09 7.64
N ARG A 400 -12.40 4.66 8.75
CA ARG A 400 -11.83 5.53 9.76
C ARG A 400 -10.35 5.20 9.87
N ILE A 401 -9.51 6.05 9.28
CA ILE A 401 -8.06 5.97 9.33
C ILE A 401 -7.57 7.23 10.03
N PRO A 402 -7.04 7.14 11.27
CA PRO A 402 -6.65 8.31 12.06
C PRO A 402 -5.55 9.13 11.41
N TYR A 403 -4.59 8.47 10.79
CA TYR A 403 -3.43 9.11 10.21
C TYR A 403 -3.21 8.63 8.78
N VAL A 404 -3.44 9.54 7.84
CA VAL A 404 -3.10 9.35 6.41
C VAL A 404 -1.91 10.24 6.10
N GLN A 405 -0.89 9.69 5.50
CA GLN A 405 0.31 10.43 5.12
C GLN A 405 -0.04 11.65 4.26
N ASN A 406 0.69 12.76 4.46
CA ASN A 406 0.60 13.92 3.61
C ASN A 406 1.34 13.68 2.29
N THR A 407 0.61 13.69 1.21
CA THR A 407 1.16 13.55 -0.14
C THR A 407 0.48 14.54 -1.07
N SER A 408 1.03 14.74 -2.26
CA SER A 408 0.53 15.74 -3.21
C SER A 408 -0.52 15.21 -4.19
N GLY A 409 -0.78 13.90 -4.22
CA GLY A 409 -1.68 13.26 -5.20
C GLY A 409 -2.88 12.54 -4.60
N THR A 410 -4.01 12.48 -5.32
CA THR A 410 -5.20 11.71 -4.92
C THR A 410 -4.98 10.19 -5.02
N GLY A 411 -3.85 9.74 -5.59
CA GLY A 411 -3.51 8.34 -5.79
C GLY A 411 -2.91 7.64 -4.58
N ASP A 412 -2.83 8.32 -3.44
CA ASP A 412 -2.18 7.83 -2.23
C ASP A 412 -2.99 6.80 -1.46
N PHE A 413 -3.75 6.02 -2.15
CA PHE A 413 -4.29 4.79 -1.63
C PHE A 413 -3.13 3.81 -1.45
N VAL A 414 -2.36 3.99 -0.40
CA VAL A 414 -1.41 2.97 0.02
C VAL A 414 -2.24 1.75 0.38
N ALA A 415 -1.90 0.61 -0.21
CA ALA A 415 -2.59 -0.65 0.08
C ALA A 415 -2.76 -0.83 1.59
N PRO A 416 -3.94 -1.25 2.07
CA PRO A 416 -4.19 -1.46 3.50
C PRO A 416 -3.17 -2.44 4.07
N GLY A 417 -2.16 -2.02 4.72
CA GLY A 417 -1.05 -2.83 5.21
C GLY A 417 0.29 -2.11 5.14
N LEU A 418 0.60 -1.42 4.03
CA LEU A 418 1.82 -0.63 3.89
C LEU A 418 1.69 0.81 4.40
N ALA A 419 0.50 1.41 4.31
CA ALA A 419 0.23 2.77 4.83
C ALA A 419 0.49 2.91 6.33
N VAL A 420 0.38 1.81 7.05
CA VAL A 420 0.56 1.75 8.50
C VAL A 420 1.99 2.06 8.93
N PHE A 421 2.98 1.83 8.05
CA PHE A 421 4.41 1.96 8.37
C PHE A 421 5.01 3.34 8.03
N LEU A 422 4.24 4.23 7.40
CA LEU A 422 4.79 5.44 6.79
C LEU A 422 4.45 6.72 7.54
N THR A 423 3.49 6.70 8.48
CA THR A 423 3.15 7.89 9.24
C THR A 423 4.12 8.10 10.39
N THR A 424 4.70 9.29 10.45
CA THR A 424 5.58 9.66 11.57
C THR A 424 4.77 10.02 12.82
N TYR A 425 5.34 9.75 13.98
CA TYR A 425 4.78 10.14 15.28
C TYR A 425 5.33 11.52 15.65
N ASP A 426 4.79 12.55 15.00
CA ASP A 426 5.09 13.96 15.28
C ASP A 426 3.83 14.81 15.04
N PRO A 427 3.75 16.04 15.59
CA PRO A 427 2.57 16.89 15.48
C PRO A 427 2.25 17.31 14.04
N ASN A 428 3.23 17.36 13.15
CA ASN A 428 3.02 17.76 11.76
C ASN A 428 2.29 16.69 10.96
N ALA A 429 2.58 15.41 11.24
CA ALA A 429 1.90 14.28 10.61
C ALA A 429 0.42 14.17 11.00
N GLU A 430 0.00 14.88 12.05
CA GLU A 430 -1.36 14.84 12.58
C GLU A 430 -2.27 15.95 12.01
N ILE A 431 -1.70 16.93 11.28
CA ILE A 431 -2.46 18.05 10.72
C ILE A 431 -3.47 17.54 9.68
N PHE A 432 -4.77 17.62 10.02
CA PHE A 432 -5.88 17.11 9.21
C PHE A 432 -5.66 15.69 8.64
N ALA A 433 -4.98 14.84 9.40
CA ALA A 433 -4.55 13.52 8.93
C ALA A 433 -5.66 12.48 8.89
N ALA A 434 -6.77 12.68 9.61
CA ALA A 434 -7.82 11.69 9.73
C ALA A 434 -8.67 11.60 8.46
N ASN A 435 -8.81 10.38 7.92
CA ASN A 435 -9.85 10.06 6.94
C ASN A 435 -11.03 9.38 7.67
N ASN A 436 -12.21 9.99 7.56
CA ASN A 436 -13.47 9.48 8.14
C ASN A 436 -14.61 9.70 7.14
N THR A 437 -14.44 9.26 5.92
CA THR A 437 -15.35 9.54 4.80
C THR A 437 -16.15 8.31 4.40
N TRP A 438 -17.30 8.56 3.75
CA TRP A 438 -18.10 7.54 3.08
C TRP A 438 -17.72 7.46 1.60
N GLU A 439 -17.65 6.23 1.09
CA GLU A 439 -17.53 5.93 -0.33
C GLU A 439 -18.64 4.96 -0.73
N TRP A 440 -19.07 5.00 -1.98
CA TRP A 440 -20.09 4.08 -2.49
C TRP A 440 -19.73 3.57 -3.86
N LEU A 441 -20.25 2.38 -4.14
CA LEU A 441 -20.06 1.69 -5.41
C LEU A 441 -21.36 0.98 -5.79
N THR A 442 -21.89 1.31 -6.97
CA THR A 442 -22.99 0.58 -7.61
C THR A 442 -22.44 -0.17 -8.80
N ARG A 443 -22.79 -1.44 -8.91
CA ARG A 443 -22.52 -2.25 -10.10
C ARG A 443 -23.81 -2.94 -10.54
N ALA A 444 -24.05 -2.96 -11.84
CA ALA A 444 -25.14 -3.71 -12.44
C ALA A 444 -24.66 -4.37 -13.72
N SER A 445 -24.96 -5.66 -13.88
CA SER A 445 -24.66 -6.41 -15.10
C SER A 445 -25.86 -7.22 -15.51
N GLY A 446 -26.15 -7.28 -16.79
CA GLY A 446 -27.24 -8.07 -17.31
C GLY A 446 -26.98 -8.55 -18.72
N ALA A 447 -27.70 -9.60 -19.09
CA ALA A 447 -27.68 -10.13 -20.44
C ALA A 447 -29.08 -10.62 -20.85
N TYR A 448 -29.42 -10.40 -22.10
CA TYR A 448 -30.65 -10.87 -22.73
C TYR A 448 -30.34 -11.52 -24.07
N THR A 449 -30.87 -12.73 -24.29
CA THR A 449 -30.76 -13.43 -25.57
C THR A 449 -32.02 -13.20 -26.38
N PHE A 450 -31.90 -12.41 -27.42
CA PHE A 450 -32.96 -12.16 -28.40
C PHE A 450 -33.17 -13.38 -29.30
N PRO A 451 -34.31 -13.42 -30.07
CA PRO A 451 -34.45 -14.35 -31.17
C PRO A 451 -33.29 -14.27 -32.17
N ALA A 452 -33.04 -15.34 -32.90
CA ALA A 452 -31.94 -15.47 -33.84
C ALA A 452 -30.54 -15.43 -33.19
N ASP A 453 -30.41 -15.90 -31.94
CA ASP A 453 -29.13 -16.04 -31.22
C ASP A 453 -28.31 -14.74 -31.13
N ILE A 454 -29.00 -13.62 -30.94
CA ILE A 454 -28.37 -12.35 -30.63
C ILE A 454 -28.33 -12.15 -29.10
N LEU A 455 -27.14 -12.10 -28.52
CA LEU A 455 -26.95 -11.80 -27.11
C LEU A 455 -26.56 -10.33 -26.94
N LEU A 456 -27.35 -9.60 -26.17
CA LEU A 456 -26.99 -8.27 -25.66
C LEU A 456 -26.61 -8.40 -24.20
N SER A 457 -25.45 -7.89 -23.80
CA SER A 457 -25.07 -7.72 -22.41
C SER A 457 -24.56 -6.32 -22.13
N ALA A 458 -24.79 -5.87 -20.90
CA ALA A 458 -24.34 -4.56 -20.43
C ALA A 458 -23.75 -4.67 -19.04
N HIS A 459 -22.78 -3.82 -18.75
CA HIS A 459 -22.21 -3.61 -17.43
C HIS A 459 -22.21 -2.12 -17.12
N PHE A 460 -22.74 -1.76 -15.96
CA PHE A 460 -22.75 -0.39 -15.45
C PHE A 460 -22.01 -0.33 -14.11
N GLU A 461 -21.11 0.63 -13.96
CA GLU A 461 -20.45 0.96 -12.70
C GLU A 461 -20.66 2.45 -12.40
N ASN A 462 -21.15 2.74 -11.19
CA ASN A 462 -21.10 4.07 -10.58
C ASN A 462 -20.29 3.98 -9.29
N ARG A 463 -19.21 4.72 -9.20
CA ARG A 463 -18.43 4.83 -7.95
C ARG A 463 -18.30 6.28 -7.52
N SER A 464 -18.26 6.48 -6.21
CA SER A 464 -18.02 7.79 -5.64
C SER A 464 -16.65 8.32 -6.07
N GLY A 465 -16.54 9.63 -6.21
CA GLY A 465 -15.25 10.28 -6.34
C GLY A 465 -14.36 10.05 -5.12
N ILE A 466 -13.06 10.19 -5.27
CA ILE A 466 -12.06 10.04 -4.20
C ILE A 466 -12.10 11.27 -3.29
N PRO A 467 -12.24 11.10 -1.95
CA PRO A 467 -12.16 12.20 -1.00
C PRO A 467 -10.71 12.70 -0.89
N PHE A 468 -10.52 14.01 -0.85
CA PHE A 468 -9.21 14.61 -0.69
C PHE A 468 -9.28 15.93 0.09
N ALA A 469 -8.10 16.49 0.39
CA ALA A 469 -7.91 17.78 1.02
C ALA A 469 -6.87 18.58 0.23
N ARG A 470 -7.02 19.89 0.19
CA ARG A 470 -5.98 20.77 -0.37
C ARG A 470 -4.76 20.73 0.55
N THR A 471 -3.58 20.68 -0.06
CA THR A 471 -2.28 20.76 0.62
C THR A 471 -1.53 22.02 0.20
N VAL A 472 -0.67 22.50 1.08
CA VAL A 472 0.23 23.63 0.81
C VAL A 472 1.65 23.24 1.20
N SER A 473 2.63 23.83 0.52
CA SER A 473 4.02 23.79 0.96
C SER A 473 4.24 24.97 1.93
N ALA A 474 4.22 24.68 3.22
CA ALA A 474 4.53 25.64 4.26
C ALA A 474 6.05 25.74 4.45
N THR A 475 6.56 26.96 4.61
CA THR A 475 7.99 27.27 4.68
C THR A 475 8.32 28.18 5.86
N GLY A 476 9.61 28.27 6.24
CA GLY A 476 10.10 29.23 7.23
C GLY A 476 10.75 28.61 8.46
N GLY A 477 10.68 27.31 8.66
CA GLY A 477 11.39 26.61 9.74
C GLY A 477 12.90 26.54 9.48
N ALA A 478 13.67 26.52 10.54
CA ALA A 478 15.13 26.43 10.46
C ALA A 478 15.60 24.98 10.26
N GLN A 479 14.94 24.02 10.90
CA GLN A 479 15.26 22.60 10.80
C GLN A 479 14.31 21.87 9.83
N ILE A 480 13.06 22.36 9.73
CA ILE A 480 12.08 21.93 8.73
C ILE A 480 11.80 23.14 7.82
N PRO A 481 12.68 23.43 6.85
CA PRO A 481 12.57 24.63 6.02
C PRO A 481 11.33 24.62 5.12
N SER A 482 10.82 23.45 4.79
CA SER A 482 9.59 23.27 4.01
C SER A 482 8.92 21.96 4.37
N ILE A 483 7.59 21.98 4.45
CA ILE A 483 6.77 20.80 4.69
C ILE A 483 5.44 20.92 3.93
N VAL A 484 4.98 19.82 3.34
CA VAL A 484 3.65 19.76 2.74
C VAL A 484 2.65 19.38 3.83
N VAL A 485 1.65 20.22 4.07
CA VAL A 485 0.60 19.99 5.07
C VAL A 485 -0.79 20.21 4.47
N ARG A 486 -1.79 19.51 5.02
CA ARG A 486 -3.19 19.75 4.69
C ARG A 486 -3.68 21.03 5.38
N VAL A 487 -4.53 21.77 4.67
CA VAL A 487 -5.16 22.99 5.20
C VAL A 487 -6.66 22.83 5.45
N GLU A 488 -7.18 21.68 5.15
CA GLU A 488 -8.59 21.28 5.36
C GLU A 488 -8.67 19.77 5.64
N PRO A 489 -9.75 19.28 6.26
CA PRO A 489 -9.94 17.84 6.51
C PRO A 489 -10.05 17.03 5.21
N ILE A 490 -9.59 15.77 5.24
CA ILE A 490 -9.82 14.81 4.15
C ILE A 490 -11.33 14.64 3.97
N GLY A 491 -11.81 14.81 2.72
CA GLY A 491 -13.23 14.77 2.38
C GLY A 491 -13.90 16.15 2.34
N ALA A 492 -13.20 17.24 2.69
CA ALA A 492 -13.67 18.60 2.38
C ALA A 492 -13.89 18.78 0.86
N ARG A 493 -13.12 18.05 0.08
CA ARG A 493 -13.24 17.96 -1.38
C ARG A 493 -13.35 16.52 -1.85
N ARG A 494 -13.89 16.36 -3.07
CA ARG A 494 -14.05 15.06 -3.70
C ARG A 494 -13.93 15.18 -5.22
N THR A 495 -13.29 14.21 -5.88
CA THR A 495 -13.33 14.11 -7.34
C THR A 495 -14.77 13.81 -7.80
N PRO A 496 -15.14 14.07 -9.07
CA PRO A 496 -16.45 13.68 -9.58
C PRO A 496 -16.69 12.17 -9.50
N ASN A 497 -17.95 11.76 -9.41
CA ASN A 497 -18.32 10.36 -9.49
C ASN A 497 -18.01 9.80 -10.88
N VAL A 498 -17.55 8.54 -10.92
CA VAL A 498 -17.25 7.83 -12.16
C VAL A 498 -18.44 6.97 -12.55
N ASN A 499 -18.95 7.13 -13.79
CA ASN A 499 -20.09 6.39 -14.33
C ASN A 499 -19.67 5.69 -15.63
N ILE A 500 -19.34 4.40 -15.57
CA ILE A 500 -18.92 3.63 -16.75
C ILE A 500 -20.06 2.73 -17.21
N LEU A 501 -20.30 2.70 -18.51
CA LEU A 501 -21.26 1.80 -19.15
C LEU A 501 -20.56 1.08 -20.30
N ASP A 502 -20.56 -0.25 -20.22
CA ASP A 502 -20.01 -1.12 -21.25
C ASP A 502 -21.11 -1.97 -21.88
N PHE A 503 -21.01 -2.22 -23.16
CA PHE A 503 -21.92 -3.07 -23.91
C PHE A 503 -21.20 -4.16 -24.68
N ARG A 504 -21.88 -5.28 -24.83
CA ARG A 504 -21.51 -6.34 -25.79
C ARG A 504 -22.73 -6.77 -26.58
N VAL A 505 -22.57 -6.84 -27.87
CA VAL A 505 -23.50 -7.54 -28.77
C VAL A 505 -22.78 -8.74 -29.36
N GLU A 506 -23.36 -9.92 -29.20
CA GLU A 506 -22.85 -11.16 -29.80
C GLU A 506 -23.90 -11.73 -30.73
N LYS A 507 -23.51 -12.09 -31.96
CA LYS A 507 -24.28 -12.90 -32.88
C LYS A 507 -23.66 -14.27 -33.04
N ALA A 508 -24.38 -15.33 -32.66
CA ALA A 508 -23.99 -16.69 -32.95
C ALA A 508 -24.60 -17.15 -34.27
N ILE A 509 -23.77 -17.74 -35.14
CA ILE A 509 -24.16 -18.34 -36.42
C ILE A 509 -23.79 -19.82 -36.35
N HIS A 510 -24.76 -20.69 -36.50
CA HIS A 510 -24.58 -22.13 -36.49
C HIS A 510 -24.49 -22.66 -37.91
N VAL A 511 -23.42 -23.37 -38.26
CA VAL A 511 -23.19 -24.03 -39.54
C VAL A 511 -22.94 -25.50 -39.28
N GLY A 512 -24.01 -26.31 -39.36
CA GLY A 512 -23.94 -27.71 -38.96
C GLY A 512 -23.63 -27.87 -37.47
N ARG A 513 -22.53 -28.54 -37.15
CA ARG A 513 -22.03 -28.72 -35.75
C ARG A 513 -21.11 -27.58 -35.30
N GLN A 514 -20.75 -26.69 -36.18
CA GLN A 514 -19.81 -25.61 -35.90
C GLN A 514 -20.56 -24.33 -35.47
N LYS A 515 -19.90 -23.51 -34.65
CA LYS A 515 -20.42 -22.24 -34.16
C LYS A 515 -19.44 -21.11 -34.44
N LEU A 516 -19.88 -20.12 -35.21
CA LEU A 516 -19.21 -18.85 -35.41
C LEU A 516 -19.88 -17.81 -34.50
N ALA A 517 -19.13 -17.21 -33.58
CA ALA A 517 -19.60 -16.12 -32.75
C ALA A 517 -18.86 -14.83 -33.09
N VAL A 518 -19.62 -13.82 -33.52
CA VAL A 518 -19.11 -12.47 -33.79
C VAL A 518 -19.54 -11.57 -32.63
N ARG A 519 -18.58 -10.90 -31.97
CA ARG A 519 -18.80 -10.05 -30.81
C ARG A 519 -18.30 -8.65 -31.07
N LEU A 520 -19.14 -7.68 -30.77
CA LEU A 520 -18.75 -6.27 -30.68
C LEU A 520 -18.81 -5.86 -29.21
N ASN A 521 -17.66 -5.50 -28.63
CA ASN A 521 -17.55 -4.93 -27.31
C ASN A 521 -17.38 -3.41 -27.44
N LEU A 522 -18.11 -2.65 -26.64
CA LEU A 522 -17.98 -1.21 -26.55
C LEU A 522 -17.74 -0.84 -25.08
N TYR A 523 -16.50 -0.50 -24.75
CA TYR A 523 -16.09 -0.07 -23.42
C TYR A 523 -16.23 1.45 -23.29
N ASN A 524 -16.63 1.91 -22.09
CA ASN A 524 -16.95 3.32 -21.83
C ASN A 524 -17.87 3.91 -22.92
N ALA A 525 -19.01 3.27 -23.14
CA ALA A 525 -19.96 3.64 -24.22
C ALA A 525 -20.43 5.09 -24.12
N LEU A 526 -20.51 5.66 -22.92
CA LEU A 526 -20.86 7.06 -22.67
C LEU A 526 -19.72 8.02 -23.01
N ASN A 527 -18.52 7.49 -23.27
CA ASN A 527 -17.30 8.25 -23.53
C ASN A 527 -17.00 9.31 -22.45
N ILE A 528 -17.18 8.92 -21.19
CA ILE A 528 -16.85 9.80 -20.08
C ILE A 528 -15.33 9.97 -19.96
N ASN A 529 -14.91 11.15 -19.53
CA ASN A 529 -13.53 11.51 -19.27
C ASN A 529 -13.32 12.00 -17.83
N THR A 530 -14.08 11.44 -16.90
CA THR A 530 -14.07 11.81 -15.49
C THR A 530 -12.67 11.72 -14.93
N VAL A 531 -12.27 12.76 -14.19
CA VAL A 531 -10.98 12.83 -13.49
C VAL A 531 -10.96 11.79 -12.37
N THR A 532 -9.97 10.91 -12.39
CA THR A 532 -9.76 9.85 -11.39
C THR A 532 -8.60 10.16 -10.43
N SER A 533 -7.68 11.05 -10.82
CA SER A 533 -6.62 11.56 -9.97
C SER A 533 -6.30 13.01 -10.37
N LEU A 534 -5.91 13.82 -9.39
CA LEU A 534 -5.59 15.24 -9.60
C LEU A 534 -4.49 15.69 -8.64
N ASN A 535 -3.87 16.81 -8.95
CA ASN A 535 -2.94 17.47 -8.03
C ASN A 535 -3.71 18.17 -6.90
N GLN A 536 -3.41 17.81 -5.65
CA GLN A 536 -4.02 18.40 -4.45
C GLN A 536 -3.26 19.61 -3.90
N GLN A 537 -2.02 19.78 -4.32
CA GLN A 537 -1.16 20.84 -3.79
C GLN A 537 -1.49 22.17 -4.44
N SER A 538 -1.64 23.21 -3.63
CA SER A 538 -1.75 24.59 -4.08
C SER A 538 -0.61 24.96 -5.03
N GLY A 539 -0.94 25.70 -6.08
CA GLY A 539 -0.01 26.08 -7.13
C GLY A 539 -0.67 26.16 -8.50
N ALA A 540 0.09 26.51 -9.53
CA ALA A 540 -0.41 26.66 -10.89
C ALA A 540 -1.12 25.42 -11.48
N THR A 541 -0.86 24.24 -10.93
CA THR A 541 -1.45 22.97 -11.35
C THR A 541 -2.48 22.42 -10.36
N PHE A 542 -2.93 23.22 -9.38
CA PHE A 542 -3.94 22.79 -8.41
C PHE A 542 -5.23 22.36 -9.13
N LEU A 543 -5.77 21.20 -8.74
CA LEU A 543 -6.89 20.50 -9.39
C LEU A 543 -6.61 20.06 -10.84
N GLY A 544 -5.38 20.24 -11.34
CA GLY A 544 -4.97 19.73 -12.63
C GLY A 544 -5.08 18.20 -12.66
N PRO A 545 -5.76 17.61 -13.68
CA PRO A 545 -5.91 16.16 -13.79
C PRO A 545 -4.56 15.47 -13.99
N THR A 546 -4.28 14.44 -13.20
CA THR A 546 -3.14 13.53 -13.38
C THR A 546 -3.55 12.19 -13.97
N ALA A 547 -4.84 11.82 -13.84
CA ALA A 547 -5.43 10.67 -14.52
C ALA A 547 -6.92 10.91 -14.78
N ILE A 548 -7.40 10.36 -15.89
CA ILE A 548 -8.82 10.35 -16.30
C ILE A 548 -9.24 8.94 -16.66
N VAL A 549 -10.55 8.71 -16.73
CA VAL A 549 -11.10 7.46 -17.27
C VAL A 549 -10.65 7.32 -18.74
N PRO A 550 -10.16 6.13 -19.18
CA PRO A 550 -9.79 5.89 -20.56
C PRO A 550 -10.94 6.17 -21.52
N PRO A 551 -10.66 6.63 -22.76
CA PRO A 551 -11.70 6.92 -23.74
C PRO A 551 -12.46 5.67 -24.15
N ARG A 552 -13.61 5.88 -24.83
CA ARG A 552 -14.39 4.80 -25.43
C ARG A 552 -13.54 3.97 -26.38
N THR A 553 -13.60 2.65 -26.18
CA THR A 553 -12.88 1.68 -27.01
C THR A 553 -13.85 0.66 -27.57
N ALA A 554 -13.74 0.38 -28.86
CA ALA A 554 -14.50 -0.67 -29.53
C ALA A 554 -13.56 -1.84 -29.89
N GLU A 555 -14.00 -3.06 -29.62
CA GLU A 555 -13.29 -4.30 -29.93
C GLU A 555 -14.21 -5.23 -30.73
N LEU A 556 -13.75 -5.70 -31.88
CA LEU A 556 -14.39 -6.75 -32.64
C LEU A 556 -13.66 -8.08 -32.39
N ASN A 557 -14.39 -9.07 -31.90
CA ASN A 557 -13.89 -10.41 -31.67
C ASN A 557 -14.67 -11.43 -32.48
N VAL A 558 -13.97 -12.33 -33.17
CA VAL A 558 -14.56 -13.43 -33.93
C VAL A 558 -14.00 -14.74 -33.38
N GLN A 559 -14.92 -15.61 -32.96
CA GLN A 559 -14.57 -16.93 -32.41
C GLN A 559 -15.24 -18.02 -33.22
N PHE A 560 -14.46 -18.95 -33.71
CA PHE A 560 -14.92 -20.13 -34.39
C PHE A 560 -14.68 -21.39 -33.51
N ASN A 561 -15.75 -22.14 -33.26
CA ASN A 561 -15.71 -23.40 -32.53
C ASN A 561 -16.10 -24.51 -33.50
N PHE A 562 -15.22 -25.48 -33.68
CA PHE A 562 -15.36 -26.63 -34.59
C PHE A 562 -15.39 -27.97 -33.86
#